data_617f4c901b7b2c1d1f68f80a730e438e
#
_entry.id   617f4c901b7b2c1d1f68f80a730e438e
#
_cell.length_a   1.000
_cell.length_b   1.000
_cell.length_c   1.000
_cell.angle_alpha   90.00
_cell.angle_beta   90.00
_cell.angle_gamma   90.00
#
_symmetry.space_group_name_H-M   'P 1'
#
loop_
_entity.id
_entity.type
_entity.pdbx_description
1 polymer ?
#
loop_
_entity_poly.entity_id
_entity_poly.type
_entity_poly.pdbx_seq_one_letter_code
_entity_poly.pdbx_strand_id
1 'polypeptide(L)'
;NKFHYFDGKSIRYTPGWDCHGLPIEQKVEEKIGSEKKKTIAKSKLRELCREHATKFVNIQKDEFKALGVIADWENPYLTMDFKFEANIYRELCAIAKQGLLVQRSKPVYWSWAAQTALAEAEVEYEDKTSPSIYVAFKHQNIDASLIIWTTTPWTLPANQAIALNKEEEYVLTDDKFIVAKKLYNSLIEQEVIKGSIVETIDILKLENTNATNPLNGRNSRIIFGEHVEMSAGSGAVHTAPGHGEDDYKVSLKYGIEVIMPVDAYG
;
A
#
# COMPACT_ATOMS: atom_id res chain seq x y z
N ASN A 1 -20.46 -34.57 -5.47
CA ASN A 1 -21.62 -34.92 -4.63
C ASN A 1 -22.62 -35.77 -5.40
N LYS A 2 -23.23 -35.28 -6.51
CA LYS A 2 -24.28 -35.99 -7.27
C LYS A 2 -23.87 -37.41 -7.67
N PHE A 3 -22.67 -37.60 -8.23
CA PHE A 3 -22.17 -38.94 -8.61
C PHE A 3 -22.24 -39.93 -7.42
N HIS A 4 -21.69 -39.58 -6.30
CA HIS A 4 -21.69 -40.46 -5.11
C HIS A 4 -23.08 -40.65 -4.49
N TYR A 5 -23.94 -39.62 -4.56
CA TYR A 5 -25.34 -39.73 -4.11
C TYR A 5 -26.10 -40.77 -4.96
N PHE A 6 -25.95 -40.68 -6.29
CA PHE A 6 -26.59 -41.64 -7.19
C PHE A 6 -25.96 -43.04 -7.16
N ASP A 7 -24.70 -43.13 -6.70
CA ASP A 7 -23.99 -44.39 -6.41
C ASP A 7 -24.37 -45.00 -5.04
N GLY A 8 -25.40 -44.48 -4.41
CA GLY A 8 -25.94 -45.00 -3.15
C GLY A 8 -25.16 -44.63 -1.90
N LYS A 9 -24.19 -43.70 -1.98
CA LYS A 9 -23.41 -43.26 -0.82
C LYS A 9 -24.13 -42.16 -0.06
N SER A 10 -23.97 -42.20 1.27
CA SER A 10 -24.40 -41.08 2.11
C SER A 10 -23.48 -39.90 1.94
N ILE A 11 -24.05 -38.74 1.60
CA ILE A 11 -23.30 -37.50 1.40
C ILE A 11 -23.75 -36.45 2.40
N ARG A 12 -22.77 -35.89 3.08
CA ARG A 12 -22.98 -34.72 3.92
C ARG A 12 -22.35 -33.51 3.21
N TYR A 13 -23.14 -32.58 2.71
CA TYR A 13 -22.69 -31.33 2.12
C TYR A 13 -23.42 -30.16 2.75
N THR A 14 -22.67 -29.35 3.50
CA THR A 14 -23.20 -28.12 4.13
C THR A 14 -22.82 -26.95 3.26
N PRO A 15 -23.78 -26.24 2.66
CA PRO A 15 -23.49 -25.02 1.92
C PRO A 15 -23.09 -23.92 2.87
N GLY A 16 -22.21 -23.02 2.40
CA GLY A 16 -21.72 -21.91 3.19
C GLY A 16 -21.67 -20.60 2.43
N TRP A 17 -21.84 -19.50 3.16
CA TRP A 17 -21.72 -18.14 2.65
C TRP A 17 -20.77 -17.33 3.50
N ASP A 18 -19.87 -16.61 2.83
CA ASP A 18 -19.16 -15.48 3.41
C ASP A 18 -20.08 -14.24 3.34
N CYS A 19 -20.43 -13.72 4.51
CA CYS A 19 -21.44 -12.70 4.67
C CYS A 19 -20.86 -11.34 5.09
N HIS A 20 -19.55 -11.14 4.92
CA HIS A 20 -18.84 -9.94 5.30
C HIS A 20 -18.06 -9.35 4.12
N GLY A 21 -17.46 -8.19 4.35
CA GLY A 21 -16.48 -7.59 3.48
C GLY A 21 -16.96 -6.39 2.68
N LEU A 22 -16.00 -5.78 2.02
CA LEU A 22 -16.14 -4.53 1.28
C LEU A 22 -17.26 -4.54 0.22
N PRO A 23 -17.48 -5.63 -0.55
CA PRO A 23 -18.56 -5.63 -1.56
C PRO A 23 -19.95 -5.46 -0.97
N ILE A 24 -20.21 -6.02 0.22
CA ILE A 24 -21.50 -5.87 0.92
C ILE A 24 -21.64 -4.44 1.45
N GLU A 25 -20.59 -3.91 2.09
CA GLU A 25 -20.59 -2.57 2.65
C GLU A 25 -20.80 -1.52 1.56
N GLN A 26 -20.09 -1.60 0.43
CA GLN A 26 -20.24 -0.69 -0.70
C GLN A 26 -21.69 -0.69 -1.23
N LYS A 27 -22.30 -1.85 -1.40
CA LYS A 27 -23.70 -1.93 -1.89
C LYS A 27 -24.71 -1.35 -0.92
N VAL A 28 -24.45 -1.44 0.38
CA VAL A 28 -25.28 -0.80 1.40
C VAL A 28 -25.05 0.71 1.39
N GLU A 29 -23.79 1.16 1.33
CA GLU A 29 -23.42 2.57 1.29
C GLU A 29 -23.96 3.28 0.05
N GLU A 30 -23.91 2.67 -1.13
CA GLU A 30 -24.56 3.17 -2.36
C GLU A 30 -26.06 3.43 -2.15
N LYS A 31 -26.75 2.55 -1.41
CA LYS A 31 -28.17 2.69 -1.15
C LYS A 31 -28.53 3.78 -0.15
N ILE A 32 -27.71 3.96 0.88
CA ILE A 32 -27.97 4.98 1.93
C ILE A 32 -27.50 6.39 1.52
N GLY A 33 -26.55 6.48 0.59
CA GLY A 33 -25.97 7.71 0.09
C GLY A 33 -24.87 8.29 0.98
N SER A 34 -23.99 9.09 0.37
CA SER A 34 -22.77 9.62 1.00
C SER A 34 -23.02 10.46 2.26
N GLU A 35 -24.07 11.24 2.30
CA GLU A 35 -24.38 12.09 3.46
C GLU A 35 -24.82 11.29 4.67
N LYS A 36 -25.66 10.26 4.48
CA LYS A 36 -26.04 9.36 5.57
C LYS A 36 -24.91 8.48 6.02
N LYS A 37 -23.99 8.10 5.12
CA LYS A 37 -22.78 7.34 5.47
C LYS A 37 -21.97 8.04 6.57
N LYS A 38 -21.82 9.36 6.50
CA LYS A 38 -21.06 10.14 7.47
C LYS A 38 -21.69 10.19 8.87
N THR A 39 -23.01 10.03 8.97
CA THR A 39 -23.78 10.25 10.21
C THR A 39 -24.41 8.99 10.81
N ILE A 40 -24.48 7.90 10.03
CA ILE A 40 -25.09 6.65 10.49
C ILE A 40 -24.29 6.00 11.61
N ALA A 41 -24.96 5.50 12.64
CA ALA A 41 -24.32 4.72 13.68
C ALA A 41 -23.74 3.41 13.10
N LYS A 42 -22.50 3.06 13.48
CA LYS A 42 -21.82 1.83 13.01
C LYS A 42 -22.64 0.56 13.25
N SER A 43 -23.36 0.50 14.36
CA SER A 43 -24.28 -0.61 14.65
C SER A 43 -25.41 -0.73 13.62
N LYS A 44 -25.99 0.41 13.22
CA LYS A 44 -27.06 0.42 12.21
C LYS A 44 -26.54 0.07 10.82
N LEU A 45 -25.32 0.53 10.45
CA LEU A 45 -24.69 0.11 9.20
C LEU A 45 -24.48 -1.41 9.17
N ARG A 46 -23.97 -2.01 10.25
CA ARG A 46 -23.81 -3.48 10.35
C ARG A 46 -25.12 -4.24 10.23
N GLU A 47 -26.19 -3.72 10.82
CA GLU A 47 -27.54 -4.30 10.70
C GLU A 47 -27.97 -4.30 9.23
N LEU A 48 -27.83 -3.18 8.52
CA LEU A 48 -28.16 -3.08 7.09
C LEU A 48 -27.31 -4.02 6.22
N CYS A 49 -26.03 -4.20 6.55
CA CYS A 49 -25.16 -5.17 5.88
C CYS A 49 -25.64 -6.61 6.10
N ARG A 50 -26.05 -6.98 7.33
CA ARG A 50 -26.63 -8.30 7.63
C ARG A 50 -27.95 -8.54 6.89
N GLU A 51 -28.83 -7.55 6.83
CA GLU A 51 -30.07 -7.61 6.05
C GLU A 51 -29.78 -7.83 4.56
N HIS A 52 -28.80 -7.10 4.02
CA HIS A 52 -28.38 -7.25 2.63
C HIS A 52 -27.80 -8.65 2.35
N ALA A 53 -26.89 -9.13 3.19
CA ALA A 53 -26.32 -10.46 3.07
C ALA A 53 -27.40 -11.56 3.16
N THR A 54 -28.32 -11.47 4.14
CA THR A 54 -29.43 -12.42 4.29
C THR A 54 -30.30 -12.50 3.03
N LYS A 55 -30.58 -11.34 2.40
CA LYS A 55 -31.34 -11.31 1.15
C LYS A 55 -30.64 -12.13 0.07
N PHE A 56 -29.32 -11.94 -0.11
CA PHE A 56 -28.57 -12.64 -1.16
C PHE A 56 -28.34 -14.12 -0.84
N VAL A 57 -28.17 -14.49 0.43
CA VAL A 57 -28.14 -15.89 0.86
C VAL A 57 -29.41 -16.61 0.39
N ASN A 58 -30.60 -16.01 0.59
CA ASN A 58 -31.86 -16.61 0.19
C ASN A 58 -31.98 -16.71 -1.33
N ILE A 59 -31.64 -15.67 -2.08
CA ILE A 59 -31.69 -15.70 -3.55
C ILE A 59 -30.75 -16.79 -4.09
N GLN A 60 -29.51 -16.81 -3.67
CA GLN A 60 -28.52 -17.79 -4.12
C GLN A 60 -28.87 -19.22 -3.69
N LYS A 61 -29.43 -19.41 -2.50
CA LYS A 61 -29.95 -20.69 -2.04
C LYS A 61 -30.97 -21.25 -3.05
N ASP A 62 -31.93 -20.42 -3.49
CA ASP A 62 -32.97 -20.84 -4.43
C ASP A 62 -32.40 -21.11 -5.83
N GLU A 63 -31.45 -20.29 -6.28
CA GLU A 63 -30.73 -20.47 -7.55
C GLU A 63 -29.92 -21.78 -7.56
N PHE A 64 -29.17 -22.07 -6.49
CA PHE A 64 -28.42 -23.32 -6.37
C PHE A 64 -29.34 -24.55 -6.28
N LYS A 65 -30.51 -24.46 -5.62
CA LYS A 65 -31.53 -25.51 -5.64
C LYS A 65 -32.04 -25.73 -7.07
N ALA A 66 -32.31 -24.67 -7.81
CA ALA A 66 -32.76 -24.76 -9.22
C ALA A 66 -31.69 -25.41 -10.13
N LEU A 67 -30.40 -25.18 -9.86
CA LEU A 67 -29.30 -25.89 -10.52
C LEU A 67 -29.14 -27.35 -10.08
N GLY A 68 -30.01 -27.82 -9.15
CA GLY A 68 -30.05 -29.20 -8.68
C GLY A 68 -28.89 -29.56 -7.73
N VAL A 69 -28.35 -28.60 -6.98
CA VAL A 69 -27.35 -28.87 -5.94
C VAL A 69 -28.02 -29.60 -4.77
N ILE A 70 -27.51 -30.78 -4.41
CA ILE A 70 -27.96 -31.59 -3.29
C ILE A 70 -27.12 -31.22 -2.06
N ALA A 71 -27.76 -30.63 -1.05
CA ALA A 71 -27.09 -30.09 0.13
C ALA A 71 -28.06 -30.01 1.32
N ASP A 72 -27.53 -29.84 2.53
CA ASP A 72 -28.29 -29.49 3.73
C ASP A 72 -28.63 -27.99 3.74
N TRP A 73 -29.69 -27.63 3.05
CA TRP A 73 -30.14 -26.25 2.89
C TRP A 73 -30.77 -25.65 4.15
N GLU A 74 -31.13 -26.48 5.13
CA GLU A 74 -31.77 -26.02 6.36
C GLU A 74 -30.76 -25.61 7.43
N ASN A 75 -29.55 -26.15 7.34
CA ASN A 75 -28.46 -25.85 8.27
C ASN A 75 -27.21 -25.31 7.53
N PRO A 76 -27.31 -24.16 6.86
CA PRO A 76 -26.19 -23.57 6.14
C PRO A 76 -25.14 -23.04 7.11
N TYR A 77 -23.92 -22.94 6.63
CA TYR A 77 -22.82 -22.28 7.30
C TYR A 77 -22.79 -20.80 6.93
N LEU A 78 -23.04 -19.90 7.88
CA LEU A 78 -23.05 -18.45 7.65
C LEU A 78 -21.97 -17.80 8.51
N THR A 79 -21.03 -17.09 7.88
CA THR A 79 -19.95 -16.40 8.61
C THR A 79 -20.48 -15.26 9.48
N MET A 80 -21.67 -14.72 9.18
CA MET A 80 -22.37 -13.73 10.01
C MET A 80 -23.17 -14.31 11.20
N ASP A 81 -23.16 -15.64 11.40
CA ASP A 81 -23.77 -16.23 12.59
C ASP A 81 -23.05 -15.77 13.84
N PHE A 82 -23.82 -15.33 14.86
CA PHE A 82 -23.22 -14.79 16.09
C PHE A 82 -22.34 -15.79 16.83
N LYS A 83 -22.66 -17.08 16.76
CA LYS A 83 -21.82 -18.12 17.34
C LYS A 83 -20.50 -18.27 16.60
N PHE A 84 -20.53 -18.12 15.29
CA PHE A 84 -19.34 -18.13 14.45
C PHE A 84 -18.44 -16.93 14.75
N GLU A 85 -18.99 -15.72 14.74
CA GLU A 85 -18.27 -14.49 15.09
C GLU A 85 -17.66 -14.55 16.51
N ALA A 86 -18.42 -15.08 17.47
CA ALA A 86 -17.94 -15.26 18.85
C ALA A 86 -16.77 -16.25 18.92
N ASN A 87 -16.74 -17.29 18.09
CA ASN A 87 -15.62 -18.22 18.02
C ASN A 87 -14.38 -17.55 17.44
N ILE A 88 -14.49 -16.78 16.34
CA ILE A 88 -13.37 -16.00 15.78
C ILE A 88 -12.79 -15.08 16.84
N TYR A 89 -13.63 -14.34 17.54
CA TYR A 89 -13.18 -13.41 18.59
C TYR A 89 -12.48 -14.15 19.75
N ARG A 90 -12.96 -15.33 20.13
CA ARG A 90 -12.33 -16.17 21.17
C ARG A 90 -10.93 -16.63 20.78
N GLU A 91 -10.76 -17.07 19.51
CA GLU A 91 -9.46 -17.47 18.99
C GLU A 91 -8.49 -16.30 18.92
N LEU A 92 -8.95 -15.12 18.46
CA LEU A 92 -8.15 -13.90 18.49
C LEU A 92 -7.68 -13.55 19.90
N CYS A 93 -8.58 -13.66 20.90
CA CYS A 93 -8.22 -13.44 22.30
C CYS A 93 -7.20 -14.47 22.81
N ALA A 94 -7.26 -15.73 22.35
CA ALA A 94 -6.28 -16.75 22.71
C ALA A 94 -4.89 -16.41 22.16
N ILE A 95 -4.79 -15.93 20.91
CA ILE A 95 -3.55 -15.44 20.29
C ILE A 95 -3.01 -14.22 21.06
N ALA A 96 -3.89 -13.28 21.41
CA ALA A 96 -3.51 -12.09 22.17
C ALA A 96 -2.93 -12.43 23.55
N LYS A 97 -3.52 -13.41 24.25
CA LYS A 97 -3.01 -13.88 25.55
C LYS A 97 -1.62 -14.48 25.47
N GLN A 98 -1.21 -14.99 24.31
CA GLN A 98 0.14 -15.51 24.07
C GLN A 98 1.15 -14.39 23.71
N GLY A 99 0.72 -13.13 23.65
CA GLY A 99 1.58 -11.99 23.27
C GLY A 99 1.91 -11.93 21.79
N LEU A 100 1.23 -12.71 20.95
CA LEU A 100 1.47 -12.76 19.50
C LEU A 100 0.72 -11.68 18.71
N LEU A 101 -0.28 -11.04 19.33
CA LEU A 101 -0.99 -9.91 18.73
C LEU A 101 -0.26 -8.61 19.08
N VAL A 102 0.30 -7.95 18.07
CA VAL A 102 1.03 -6.70 18.23
C VAL A 102 0.47 -5.61 17.31
N GLN A 103 0.50 -4.37 17.79
CA GLN A 103 0.16 -3.21 16.97
C GLN A 103 1.42 -2.66 16.31
N ARG A 104 1.38 -2.52 14.98
CA ARG A 104 2.46 -1.93 14.18
C ARG A 104 1.90 -0.97 13.15
N SER A 105 2.73 -0.02 12.71
CA SER A 105 2.49 0.80 11.54
C SER A 105 3.31 0.24 10.38
N LYS A 106 2.70 0.11 9.20
CA LYS A 106 3.39 -0.18 7.93
C LYS A 106 2.57 0.43 6.79
N PRO A 107 3.18 0.74 5.64
CA PRO A 107 2.42 1.08 4.43
C PRO A 107 1.47 -0.06 4.05
N VAL A 108 0.25 0.30 3.70
CA VAL A 108 -0.78 -0.64 3.22
C VAL A 108 -1.49 -0.01 2.02
N TYR A 109 -2.05 -0.85 1.15
CA TYR A 109 -2.96 -0.35 0.12
C TYR A 109 -4.17 0.31 0.77
N TRP A 110 -4.51 1.49 0.29
CA TRP A 110 -5.61 2.29 0.82
C TRP A 110 -6.53 2.75 -0.31
N SER A 111 -7.81 2.49 -0.18
CA SER A 111 -8.82 3.06 -1.07
C SER A 111 -9.36 4.35 -0.48
N TRP A 112 -9.01 5.49 -1.07
CA TRP A 112 -9.56 6.79 -0.67
C TRP A 112 -11.06 6.90 -0.94
N ALA A 113 -11.59 6.20 -1.95
CA ALA A 113 -13.01 6.16 -2.27
C ALA A 113 -13.82 5.35 -1.24
N ALA A 114 -13.32 4.17 -0.85
CA ALA A 114 -13.94 3.34 0.18
C ALA A 114 -13.52 3.71 1.61
N GLN A 115 -12.44 4.48 1.77
CA GLN A 115 -11.86 4.90 3.05
C GLN A 115 -11.48 3.71 3.94
N THR A 116 -10.83 2.74 3.33
CA THR A 116 -10.38 1.52 4.00
C THR A 116 -9.06 1.02 3.45
N ALA A 117 -8.32 0.28 4.29
CA ALA A 117 -7.22 -0.54 3.83
C ALA A 117 -7.75 -1.68 2.95
N LEU A 118 -6.94 -2.09 1.98
CA LEU A 118 -7.26 -3.19 1.07
C LEU A 118 -6.34 -4.38 1.37
N ALA A 119 -6.90 -5.59 1.27
CA ALA A 119 -6.11 -6.80 1.15
C ALA A 119 -5.49 -6.89 -0.25
N GLU A 120 -4.40 -7.62 -0.39
CA GLU A 120 -3.72 -7.79 -1.70
C GLU A 120 -4.67 -8.38 -2.77
N ALA A 121 -5.57 -9.29 -2.38
CA ALA A 121 -6.56 -9.88 -3.27
C ALA A 121 -7.67 -8.90 -3.73
N GLU A 122 -7.77 -7.72 -3.13
CA GLU A 122 -8.73 -6.67 -3.49
C GLU A 122 -8.10 -5.60 -4.40
N VAL A 123 -6.80 -5.76 -4.73
CA VAL A 123 -6.05 -4.83 -5.58
C VAL A 123 -5.97 -5.39 -6.99
N GLU A 124 -6.39 -4.59 -7.96
CA GLU A 124 -6.23 -4.87 -9.37
C GLU A 124 -5.20 -3.92 -9.97
N TYR A 125 -4.36 -4.44 -10.86
CA TYR A 125 -3.32 -3.67 -11.53
C TYR A 125 -3.73 -3.37 -12.96
N GLU A 126 -3.61 -2.09 -13.33
CA GLU A 126 -3.90 -1.61 -14.68
C GLU A 126 -2.73 -0.80 -15.21
N ASP A 127 -2.53 -0.83 -16.53
CA ASP A 127 -1.57 0.03 -17.20
C ASP A 127 -2.03 1.48 -17.12
N LYS A 128 -1.20 2.33 -16.50
CA LYS A 128 -1.50 3.76 -16.31
C LYS A 128 -0.31 4.62 -16.71
N THR A 129 -0.57 5.65 -17.51
CA THR A 129 0.41 6.70 -17.76
C THR A 129 0.40 7.69 -16.60
N SER A 130 1.55 7.84 -15.95
CA SER A 130 1.76 8.80 -14.85
C SER A 130 2.85 9.80 -15.22
N PRO A 131 2.75 11.06 -14.77
CA PRO A 131 3.84 12.01 -14.92
C PRO A 131 5.04 11.53 -14.09
N SER A 132 6.24 11.60 -14.68
CA SER A 132 7.48 11.42 -13.92
C SER A 132 8.26 12.73 -13.93
N ILE A 133 8.92 13.02 -12.80
CA ILE A 133 9.70 14.26 -12.65
C ILE A 133 11.06 13.99 -12.02
N TYR A 134 12.02 14.83 -12.39
CA TYR A 134 13.29 14.98 -11.71
C TYR A 134 13.23 16.18 -10.78
N VAL A 135 13.74 16.07 -9.56
CA VAL A 135 13.72 17.14 -8.57
C VAL A 135 15.10 17.28 -7.92
N ALA A 136 15.60 18.49 -7.91
CA ALA A 136 16.89 18.81 -7.29
C ALA A 136 16.71 19.15 -5.81
N PHE A 137 17.39 18.42 -4.94
CA PHE A 137 17.49 18.65 -3.51
C PHE A 137 18.84 19.24 -3.18
N LYS A 138 18.90 20.51 -2.79
CA LYS A 138 20.17 21.19 -2.50
C LYS A 138 20.79 20.60 -1.24
N HIS A 139 22.04 20.14 -1.35
CA HIS A 139 22.81 19.67 -0.21
C HIS A 139 23.18 20.85 0.72
N GLN A 140 23.12 20.64 2.04
CA GLN A 140 23.30 21.75 2.98
C GLN A 140 24.77 22.19 3.15
N ASN A 141 25.70 21.26 2.98
CA ASN A 141 27.14 21.50 3.26
C ASN A 141 28.01 21.48 2.01
N ILE A 142 27.50 21.10 0.86
CA ILE A 142 28.20 21.04 -0.43
C ILE A 142 27.44 21.93 -1.41
N ASP A 143 28.17 22.70 -2.21
CA ASP A 143 27.55 23.53 -3.27
C ASP A 143 27.12 22.69 -4.47
N ALA A 144 26.22 21.75 -4.20
CA ALA A 144 25.63 20.85 -5.19
C ALA A 144 24.22 20.40 -4.78
N SER A 145 23.50 19.79 -5.69
CA SER A 145 22.18 19.21 -5.46
C SER A 145 22.14 17.75 -5.88
N LEU A 146 21.47 16.91 -5.11
CA LEU A 146 21.11 15.57 -5.54
C LEU A 146 19.84 15.64 -6.38
N ILE A 147 19.86 15.00 -7.54
CA ILE A 147 18.65 14.88 -8.36
C ILE A 147 17.97 13.56 -8.02
N ILE A 148 16.73 13.61 -7.57
CA ILE A 148 15.88 12.41 -7.44
C ILE A 148 14.96 12.29 -8.64
N TRP A 149 14.47 11.08 -8.91
CA TRP A 149 13.43 10.81 -9.88
C TRP A 149 12.25 10.12 -9.23
N THR A 150 11.03 10.52 -9.60
CA THR A 150 9.82 9.90 -9.08
C THR A 150 8.70 9.86 -10.10
N THR A 151 7.91 8.80 -10.08
CA THR A 151 6.64 8.64 -10.82
C THR A 151 5.43 9.00 -9.96
N THR A 152 5.64 9.32 -8.68
CA THR A 152 4.60 9.66 -7.71
C THR A 152 4.90 10.99 -7.02
N PRO A 153 4.90 12.12 -7.77
CA PRO A 153 5.33 13.43 -7.24
C PRO A 153 4.48 13.93 -6.06
N TRP A 154 3.26 13.44 -5.91
CA TRP A 154 2.39 13.75 -4.78
C TRP A 154 2.92 13.25 -3.42
N THR A 155 3.90 12.34 -3.40
CA THR A 155 4.55 11.85 -2.17
C THR A 155 5.68 12.76 -1.67
N LEU A 156 6.16 13.71 -2.47
CA LEU A 156 7.25 14.64 -2.10
C LEU A 156 7.01 15.45 -0.81
N PRO A 157 5.78 15.86 -0.47
CA PRO A 157 5.52 16.49 0.83
C PRO A 157 5.82 15.60 2.04
N ALA A 158 5.77 14.27 1.87
CA ALA A 158 6.08 13.26 2.88
C ALA A 158 7.55 12.82 2.87
N ASN A 159 8.40 13.39 2.02
CA ASN A 159 9.81 13.04 1.94
C ASN A 159 10.51 13.26 3.30
N GLN A 160 11.32 12.28 3.71
CA GLN A 160 12.12 12.28 4.94
C GLN A 160 13.59 12.03 4.66
N ALA A 161 13.92 11.37 3.54
CA ALA A 161 15.27 11.00 3.20
C ALA A 161 15.48 10.91 1.69
N ILE A 162 16.73 10.82 1.29
CA ILE A 162 17.18 10.45 -0.05
C ILE A 162 18.07 9.23 0.11
N ALA A 163 17.68 8.11 -0.51
CA ALA A 163 18.46 6.89 -0.54
C ALA A 163 19.42 6.87 -1.74
N LEU A 164 20.66 6.50 -1.49
CA LEU A 164 21.71 6.25 -2.47
C LEU A 164 22.13 4.78 -2.39
N ASN A 165 22.73 4.24 -3.42
CA ASN A 165 23.30 2.90 -3.39
C ASN A 165 24.81 2.98 -3.11
N LYS A 166 25.25 2.44 -1.96
CA LYS A 166 26.65 2.51 -1.52
C LYS A 166 27.63 1.72 -2.38
N GLU A 167 27.16 0.77 -3.18
CA GLU A 167 27.98 -0.05 -4.08
C GLU A 167 28.20 0.63 -5.45
N GLU A 168 27.59 1.81 -5.67
CA GLU A 168 27.64 2.51 -6.94
C GLU A 168 28.47 3.80 -6.88
N GLU A 169 29.05 4.16 -8.01
CA GLU A 169 29.82 5.40 -8.13
C GLU A 169 28.89 6.59 -8.44
N TYR A 170 29.13 7.71 -7.77
CA TYR A 170 28.42 8.97 -8.01
C TYR A 170 29.42 10.05 -8.45
N VAL A 171 28.96 10.93 -9.31
CA VAL A 171 29.75 12.01 -9.89
C VAL A 171 29.11 13.36 -9.62
N LEU A 172 29.98 14.39 -9.45
CA LEU A 172 29.61 15.79 -9.46
C LEU A 172 29.82 16.34 -10.85
N THR A 173 28.84 17.09 -11.33
CA THR A 173 28.92 17.81 -12.60
C THR A 173 29.23 19.29 -12.40
N ASP A 174 29.69 19.99 -13.44
CA ASP A 174 30.02 21.42 -13.37
C ASP A 174 28.78 22.31 -13.22
N ASP A 175 27.60 21.82 -13.61
CA ASP A 175 26.31 22.43 -13.31
C ASP A 175 25.77 22.08 -11.91
N LYS A 176 26.66 21.54 -11.03
CA LYS A 176 26.40 21.30 -9.59
C LYS A 176 25.37 20.22 -9.26
N PHE A 177 25.29 19.17 -10.06
CA PHE A 177 24.46 18.03 -9.75
C PHE A 177 25.26 16.80 -9.35
N ILE A 178 24.75 16.05 -8.37
CA ILE A 178 25.25 14.74 -7.96
C ILE A 178 24.31 13.68 -8.49
N VAL A 179 24.82 12.78 -9.32
CA VAL A 179 24.08 11.69 -9.96
C VAL A 179 24.90 10.40 -9.99
N ALA A 180 24.26 9.25 -10.13
CA ALA A 180 24.97 8.00 -10.35
C ALA A 180 25.70 8.01 -11.70
N LYS A 181 26.98 7.64 -11.70
CA LYS A 181 27.83 7.63 -12.89
C LYS A 181 27.26 6.77 -14.01
N LYS A 182 26.66 5.63 -13.68
CA LYS A 182 26.03 4.73 -14.65
C LYS A 182 24.87 5.37 -15.40
N LEU A 183 24.17 6.33 -14.78
CA LEU A 183 23.00 7.00 -15.35
C LEU A 183 23.34 8.35 -15.99
N TYR A 184 24.58 8.83 -15.86
CA TYR A 184 24.99 10.14 -16.33
C TYR A 184 24.66 10.36 -17.82
N ASN A 185 25.05 9.46 -18.72
CA ASN A 185 24.79 9.61 -20.15
C ASN A 185 23.29 9.68 -20.47
N SER A 186 22.49 8.85 -19.84
CA SER A 186 21.03 8.87 -20.01
C SER A 186 20.42 10.20 -19.53
N LEU A 187 20.93 10.77 -18.45
CA LEU A 187 20.47 12.07 -17.95
C LEU A 187 20.84 13.23 -18.87
N ILE A 188 22.00 13.16 -19.54
CA ILE A 188 22.40 14.11 -20.60
C ILE A 188 21.47 13.96 -21.82
N GLU A 189 21.23 12.75 -22.29
CA GLU A 189 20.34 12.48 -23.44
C GLU A 189 18.91 12.94 -23.20
N GLN A 190 18.42 12.84 -21.96
CA GLN A 190 17.10 13.32 -21.54
C GLN A 190 17.08 14.83 -21.21
N GLU A 191 18.21 15.53 -21.37
CA GLU A 191 18.35 16.96 -21.05
C GLU A 191 18.05 17.32 -19.58
N VAL A 192 18.14 16.35 -18.67
CA VAL A 192 17.94 16.55 -17.21
C VAL A 192 19.13 17.32 -16.61
N ILE A 193 20.33 17.00 -17.06
CA ILE A 193 21.57 17.70 -16.72
C ILE A 193 22.32 18.09 -18.02
N LYS A 194 23.17 19.09 -17.95
CA LYS A 194 23.97 19.57 -19.12
C LYS A 194 25.46 19.64 -18.81
N GLY A 195 25.79 19.55 -17.54
CA GLY A 195 27.16 19.70 -17.07
C GLY A 195 28.04 18.48 -17.32
N SER A 196 29.34 18.73 -17.53
CA SER A 196 30.34 17.68 -17.63
C SER A 196 30.76 17.17 -16.25
N ILE A 197 31.22 15.93 -16.17
CA ILE A 197 31.74 15.35 -14.93
C ILE A 197 32.98 16.10 -14.48
N VAL A 198 32.97 16.60 -13.25
CA VAL A 198 34.12 17.28 -12.62
C VAL A 198 34.91 16.29 -11.77
N GLU A 199 34.24 15.53 -10.92
CA GLU A 199 34.88 14.57 -10.03
C GLU A 199 33.98 13.44 -9.63
N THR A 200 34.55 12.35 -9.11
CA THR A 200 33.83 11.28 -8.44
C THR A 200 33.68 11.64 -6.96
N ILE A 201 32.47 11.55 -6.46
CA ILE A 201 32.12 11.87 -5.06
C ILE A 201 32.32 10.64 -4.17
N ASP A 202 32.98 10.83 -3.04
CA ASP A 202 32.95 9.85 -1.95
C ASP A 202 31.61 9.90 -1.21
N ILE A 203 30.67 9.08 -1.66
CA ILE A 203 29.30 9.07 -1.13
C ILE A 203 29.23 8.65 0.34
N LEU A 204 30.24 7.94 0.87
CA LEU A 204 30.27 7.56 2.28
C LEU A 204 30.31 8.80 3.18
N LYS A 205 30.87 9.92 2.69
CA LYS A 205 30.85 11.20 3.40
C LYS A 205 29.50 11.91 3.38
N LEU A 206 28.58 11.48 2.51
CA LEU A 206 27.23 12.03 2.43
C LEU A 206 26.27 11.35 3.42
N GLU A 207 26.60 10.15 3.91
CA GLU A 207 25.73 9.43 4.84
C GLU A 207 25.43 10.26 6.07
N ASN A 208 24.15 10.29 6.45
CA ASN A 208 23.64 11.07 7.58
C ASN A 208 23.78 12.61 7.46
N THR A 209 24.20 13.13 6.32
CA THR A 209 24.08 14.56 5.99
C THR A 209 22.67 14.88 5.50
N ASN A 210 22.38 16.15 5.23
CA ASN A 210 21.04 16.58 4.82
C ASN A 210 21.07 17.34 3.48
N ALA A 211 20.04 17.11 2.71
CA ALA A 211 19.61 17.97 1.62
C ALA A 211 18.29 18.66 1.99
N THR A 212 17.94 19.70 1.27
CA THR A 212 16.72 20.47 1.54
C THR A 212 15.64 20.09 0.53
N ASN A 213 14.48 19.69 1.03
CA ASN A 213 13.31 19.45 0.19
C ASN A 213 12.83 20.79 -0.41
N PRO A 214 12.81 20.94 -1.75
CA PRO A 214 12.50 22.23 -2.38
C PRO A 214 11.03 22.67 -2.20
N LEU A 215 10.11 21.75 -1.88
CA LEU A 215 8.69 22.08 -1.72
C LEU A 215 8.37 22.71 -0.35
N ASN A 216 9.01 22.21 0.70
CA ASN A 216 8.60 22.57 2.07
C ASN A 216 9.77 23.01 2.97
N GLY A 217 11.01 23.02 2.45
CA GLY A 217 12.20 23.43 3.19
C GLY A 217 12.67 22.45 4.26
N ARG A 218 12.04 21.29 4.43
CA ARG A 218 12.43 20.29 5.41
C ARG A 218 13.75 19.63 5.05
N ASN A 219 14.45 19.15 6.07
CA ASN A 219 15.63 18.33 5.89
C ASN A 219 15.25 16.97 5.34
N SER A 220 15.98 16.56 4.31
CA SER A 220 15.93 15.22 3.72
C SER A 220 17.27 14.55 3.99
N ARG A 221 17.28 13.58 4.91
CA ARG A 221 18.52 12.90 5.32
C ARG A 221 19.03 11.99 4.23
N ILE A 222 20.32 12.03 3.95
CA ILE A 222 20.94 11.12 2.98
C ILE A 222 21.25 9.79 3.68
N ILE A 223 20.77 8.70 3.09
CA ILE A 223 20.87 7.34 3.62
C ILE A 223 21.30 6.38 2.51
N PHE A 224 21.63 5.14 2.87
CA PHE A 224 21.89 4.10 1.88
C PHE A 224 20.77 3.05 1.85
N GLY A 225 20.40 2.62 0.64
CA GLY A 225 19.38 1.61 0.41
C GLY A 225 19.74 0.69 -0.76
N GLU A 226 19.62 -0.61 -0.55
CA GLU A 226 19.86 -1.63 -1.58
C GLU A 226 18.80 -1.64 -2.68
N HIS A 227 17.62 -1.05 -2.41
CA HIS A 227 16.52 -0.89 -3.36
C HIS A 227 16.77 0.18 -4.43
N VAL A 228 17.86 0.95 -4.31
CA VAL A 228 18.22 1.97 -5.30
C VAL A 228 18.84 1.30 -6.51
N GLU A 229 18.08 1.23 -7.60
CA GLU A 229 18.45 0.60 -8.86
C GLU A 229 19.09 1.60 -9.83
N MET A 230 19.91 1.05 -10.76
CA MET A 230 20.57 1.80 -11.83
C MET A 230 19.94 1.55 -13.20
N SER A 231 18.68 1.07 -13.22
CA SER A 231 17.94 0.80 -14.45
C SER A 231 17.25 2.04 -15.02
N ALA A 232 16.92 3.01 -14.15
CA ALA A 232 16.26 4.26 -14.54
C ALA A 232 16.51 5.37 -13.49
N GLY A 233 16.13 6.61 -13.81
CA GLY A 233 16.19 7.74 -12.91
C GLY A 233 17.58 8.36 -12.81
N SER A 234 18.01 8.70 -11.60
CA SER A 234 19.27 9.43 -11.32
C SER A 234 20.23 8.69 -10.40
N GLY A 235 19.81 7.53 -9.85
CA GLY A 235 20.54 6.81 -8.82
C GLY A 235 20.31 7.36 -7.41
N ALA A 236 19.40 8.32 -7.25
CA ALA A 236 18.96 8.82 -5.95
C ALA A 236 17.44 8.70 -5.87
N VAL A 237 16.96 8.04 -4.83
CA VAL A 237 15.54 7.78 -4.60
C VAL A 237 15.05 8.59 -3.43
N HIS A 238 13.99 9.38 -3.66
CA HIS A 238 13.31 10.06 -2.57
C HIS A 238 12.59 9.03 -1.69
N THR A 239 12.70 9.17 -0.37
CA THR A 239 12.18 8.21 0.59
C THR A 239 11.06 8.83 1.41
N ALA A 240 9.86 8.22 1.31
CA ALA A 240 8.66 8.62 2.04
C ALA A 240 8.08 7.39 2.76
N PRO A 241 8.46 7.11 4.02
CA PRO A 241 8.16 5.86 4.73
C PRO A 241 6.67 5.54 4.87
N GLY A 242 5.80 6.55 4.81
CA GLY A 242 4.35 6.38 4.85
C GLY A 242 3.72 5.95 3.53
N HIS A 243 4.47 5.97 2.42
CA HIS A 243 3.95 5.76 1.06
C HIS A 243 4.60 4.61 0.28
N GLY A 244 5.73 4.07 0.77
CA GLY A 244 6.45 2.98 0.12
C GLY A 244 6.90 1.90 1.12
N GLU A 245 6.79 0.62 0.74
CA GLU A 245 7.21 -0.48 1.62
C GLU A 245 8.73 -0.53 1.78
N ASP A 246 9.49 -0.32 0.71
CA ASP A 246 10.95 -0.30 0.76
C ASP A 246 11.46 0.95 1.48
N ASP A 247 10.80 2.10 1.28
CA ASP A 247 11.05 3.32 2.04
C ASP A 247 10.85 3.10 3.54
N TYR A 248 9.77 2.40 3.91
CA TYR A 248 9.49 2.05 5.30
C TYR A 248 10.57 1.14 5.88
N LYS A 249 10.95 0.07 5.15
CA LYS A 249 11.98 -0.88 5.60
C LYS A 249 13.33 -0.20 5.84
N VAL A 250 13.76 0.65 4.89
CA VAL A 250 15.05 1.37 5.04
C VAL A 250 14.97 2.40 6.16
N SER A 251 13.82 3.04 6.34
CA SER A 251 13.61 4.02 7.40
C SER A 251 13.73 3.43 8.81
N LEU A 252 13.30 2.19 9.00
CA LEU A 252 13.48 1.48 10.27
C LEU A 252 14.97 1.32 10.63
N LYS A 253 15.84 1.05 9.64
CA LYS A 253 17.28 0.89 9.87
C LYS A 253 17.93 2.20 10.36
N TYR A 254 17.42 3.35 9.87
CA TYR A 254 17.97 4.67 10.17
C TYR A 254 17.20 5.42 11.27
N GLY A 255 16.16 4.81 11.85
CA GLY A 255 15.32 5.45 12.88
C GLY A 255 14.59 6.70 12.36
N ILE A 256 14.16 6.68 11.10
CA ILE A 256 13.44 7.79 10.46
C ILE A 256 11.95 7.69 10.82
N GLU A 257 11.38 8.80 11.26
CA GLU A 257 9.96 8.90 11.62
C GLU A 257 9.06 8.76 10.38
N VAL A 258 7.93 8.09 10.55
CA VAL A 258 6.91 7.97 9.51
C VAL A 258 5.94 9.14 9.62
N ILE A 259 5.91 10.00 8.61
CA ILE A 259 4.91 11.07 8.50
C ILE A 259 3.90 10.76 7.39
N MET A 260 2.65 11.10 7.64
CA MET A 260 1.52 10.89 6.73
C MET A 260 0.79 12.23 6.53
N PRO A 261 1.19 13.04 5.52
CA PRO A 261 0.52 14.31 5.23
C PRO A 261 -0.79 14.13 4.45
N VAL A 262 -1.06 12.91 3.96
CA VAL A 262 -2.28 12.57 3.20
C VAL A 262 -3.29 11.97 4.17
N ASP A 263 -4.51 12.49 4.17
CA ASP A 263 -5.61 11.98 5.00
C ASP A 263 -6.33 10.78 4.35
N ALA A 264 -7.42 10.34 4.99
CA ALA A 264 -8.20 9.19 4.52
C ALA A 264 -8.90 9.43 3.16
N TYR A 265 -8.97 10.67 2.72
CA TYR A 265 -9.62 11.06 1.45
C TYR A 265 -8.62 11.27 0.30
N GLY A 266 -7.34 11.16 0.54
CA GLY A 266 -6.26 11.39 -0.43
C GLY A 266 -5.90 12.86 -0.54
#